data_4512db348546f01cd2b1ba0ada6b4e0c
#
_entry.id   4512db348546f01cd2b1ba0ada6b4e0c
#
_cell.length_a   1.000
_cell.length_b   1.000
_cell.length_c   1.000
_cell.angle_alpha   90.00
_cell.angle_beta   90.00
_cell.angle_gamma   90.00
#
_symmetry.space_group_name_H-M   'P 1'
#
loop_
_entity.id
_entity.type
_entity.pdbx_description
1 polymer ?
#
loop_
_entity_poly.entity_id
_entity_poly.type
_entity_poly.pdbx_seq_one_letter_code
_entity_poly.pdbx_strand_id
1 'polypeptide(L)'
;KLTAHKADQNGAPVYSYVFSWGTSYHTAEIPFVFNNIDKVSVSGDRDEAEKLSDIMSSAWINFAKTGNPNGDGIPDWEPYTRSNSAVMIFDNETYLVHNHEQELMSLLAPNYKY
;
A
#
# COMPACT_ATOMS: atom_id res chain seq x y z
N LYS A 1 4.36 12.43 5.31
CA LYS A 1 5.57 13.29 5.31
C LYS A 1 6.71 12.69 4.52
N LEU A 2 7.23 11.53 4.92
CA LEU A 2 8.36 10.88 4.24
C LEU A 2 8.05 10.57 2.78
N THR A 3 6.86 10.05 2.49
CA THR A 3 6.39 9.73 1.14
C THR A 3 6.39 10.97 0.24
N ALA A 4 5.76 12.06 0.69
CA ALA A 4 5.70 13.31 -0.05
C ALA A 4 7.10 13.91 -0.27
N HIS A 5 7.95 13.91 0.76
CA HIS A 5 9.32 14.38 0.65
C HIS A 5 10.13 13.55 -0.36
N LYS A 6 9.94 12.22 -0.37
CA LYS A 6 10.61 11.35 -1.33
C LYS A 6 10.11 11.58 -2.75
N ALA A 7 8.81 11.77 -2.94
CA ALA A 7 8.22 12.08 -4.25
C ALA A 7 8.76 13.40 -4.84
N ASP A 8 8.99 14.42 -3.99
CA ASP A 8 9.53 15.72 -4.42
C ASP A 8 10.99 15.65 -4.91
N GLN A 9 11.71 14.59 -4.58
CA GLN A 9 13.12 14.46 -5.00
C GLN A 9 13.32 14.15 -6.49
N ASN A 10 12.25 13.93 -7.25
CA ASN A 10 12.25 13.69 -8.70
C ASN A 10 13.22 12.59 -9.20
N GLY A 11 13.53 11.63 -8.35
CA GLY A 11 14.47 10.56 -8.71
C GLY A 11 13.80 9.36 -9.34
N ALA A 12 12.83 8.77 -8.64
CA ALA A 12 12.07 7.59 -9.08
C ALA A 12 10.62 7.71 -8.62
N PRO A 13 9.68 7.03 -9.30
CA PRO A 13 8.30 6.95 -8.83
C PRO A 13 8.23 6.40 -7.41
N VAL A 14 7.35 6.98 -6.60
CA VAL A 14 7.10 6.56 -5.22
C VAL A 14 5.69 6.00 -5.15
N TYR A 15 5.54 4.82 -4.61
CA TYR A 15 4.26 4.17 -4.41
C TYR A 15 3.99 4.05 -2.91
N SER A 16 2.77 4.40 -2.50
CA SER A 16 2.36 4.39 -1.09
C SER A 16 1.22 3.42 -0.88
N TYR A 17 1.23 2.72 0.23
CA TYR A 17 0.16 1.81 0.59
C TYR A 17 -0.18 1.85 2.08
N VAL A 18 -1.37 1.36 2.39
CA VAL A 18 -1.83 1.01 3.72
C VAL A 18 -2.32 -0.45 3.67
N PHE A 19 -1.88 -1.24 4.61
CA PHE A 19 -2.40 -2.58 4.85
C PHE A 19 -3.41 -2.50 5.98
N SER A 20 -4.67 -2.85 5.70
CA SER A 20 -5.78 -2.76 6.67
C SER A 20 -6.55 -4.07 6.84
N TRP A 21 -6.11 -5.15 6.19
CA TRP A 21 -6.76 -6.44 6.29
C TRP A 21 -6.65 -7.05 7.70
N GLY A 22 -7.78 -7.54 8.21
CA GLY A 22 -7.84 -8.22 9.50
C GLY A 22 -7.30 -7.38 10.67
N THR A 23 -6.50 -7.97 11.54
CA THR A 23 -5.82 -7.24 12.63
C THR A 23 -4.47 -6.73 12.16
N SER A 24 -4.45 -5.48 11.72
CA SER A 24 -3.27 -4.84 11.13
C SER A 24 -2.27 -4.36 12.19
N TYR A 25 -1.60 -5.30 12.85
CA TYR A 25 -0.49 -4.98 13.74
C TYR A 25 0.81 -4.71 12.98
N HIS A 26 1.80 -4.15 13.64
CA HIS A 26 3.12 -3.92 13.06
C HIS A 26 3.70 -5.21 12.44
N THR A 27 4.10 -5.15 11.18
CA THR A 27 4.62 -6.26 10.38
C THR A 27 3.61 -7.31 9.89
N ALA A 28 2.30 -7.08 10.09
CA ALA A 28 1.25 -8.01 9.67
C ALA A 28 1.22 -8.26 8.16
N GLU A 29 1.68 -7.31 7.35
CA GLU A 29 1.74 -7.37 5.89
C GLU A 29 2.88 -8.25 5.35
N ILE A 30 3.93 -8.50 6.14
CA ILE A 30 5.14 -9.18 5.67
C ILE A 30 4.84 -10.58 5.09
N PRO A 31 4.06 -11.46 5.75
CA PRO A 31 3.73 -12.76 5.17
C PRO A 31 2.98 -12.68 3.84
N PHE A 32 2.19 -11.61 3.62
CA PHE A 32 1.47 -11.39 2.37
C PHE A 32 2.43 -10.98 1.24
N VAL A 33 3.35 -10.08 1.53
CA VAL A 33 4.38 -9.65 0.55
C VAL A 33 5.25 -10.83 0.10
N PHE A 34 5.63 -11.71 1.02
CA PHE A 34 6.47 -12.86 0.73
C PHE A 34 5.70 -14.13 0.29
N ASN A 35 4.39 -14.03 0.16
CA ASN A 35 3.49 -15.14 -0.22
C ASN A 35 3.73 -16.41 0.60
N ASN A 36 3.86 -16.25 1.91
CA ASN A 36 4.11 -17.36 2.83
C ASN A 36 3.13 -17.37 4.02
N ILE A 37 1.92 -16.92 3.79
CA ILE A 37 0.84 -16.89 4.79
C ILE A 37 0.46 -18.29 5.28
N ASP A 38 0.80 -19.34 4.52
CA ASP A 38 0.64 -20.73 4.90
C ASP A 38 1.49 -21.14 6.12
N LYS A 39 2.53 -20.35 6.44
CA LYS A 39 3.44 -20.56 7.58
C LYS A 39 3.05 -19.80 8.83
N VAL A 40 2.02 -18.95 8.77
CA VAL A 40 1.59 -18.10 9.89
C VAL A 40 0.10 -18.24 10.17
N SER A 41 -0.31 -17.87 11.38
CA SER A 41 -1.73 -17.72 11.70
C SER A 41 -2.20 -16.36 11.22
N VAL A 42 -3.25 -16.32 10.40
CA VAL A 42 -3.90 -15.08 9.97
C VAL A 42 -5.20 -14.86 10.72
N SER A 43 -5.53 -13.61 10.99
CA SER A 43 -6.78 -13.22 11.64
C SER A 43 -7.83 -12.89 10.58
N GLY A 44 -8.63 -13.86 10.14
CA GLY A 44 -9.66 -13.65 9.11
C GLY A 44 -9.85 -14.84 8.22
N ASP A 45 -10.54 -14.65 7.11
CA ASP A 45 -10.80 -15.70 6.13
C ASP A 45 -9.51 -16.06 5.37
N ARG A 46 -9.23 -17.35 5.27
CA ARG A 46 -7.99 -17.84 4.67
C ARG A 46 -7.95 -17.67 3.16
N ASP A 47 -9.07 -17.87 2.51
CA ASP A 47 -9.15 -17.76 1.05
C ASP A 47 -9.01 -16.29 0.62
N GLU A 48 -9.52 -15.36 1.42
CA GLU A 48 -9.31 -13.91 1.23
C GLU A 48 -7.83 -13.56 1.44
N ALA A 49 -7.21 -14.08 2.50
CA ALA A 49 -5.79 -13.87 2.78
C ALA A 49 -4.90 -14.38 1.65
N GLU A 50 -5.19 -15.56 1.07
CA GLU A 50 -4.44 -16.11 -0.05
C GLU A 50 -4.54 -15.23 -1.29
N LYS A 51 -5.74 -14.78 -1.66
CA LYS A 51 -5.95 -13.84 -2.78
C LYS A 51 -5.19 -12.54 -2.59
N LEU A 52 -5.29 -11.95 -1.39
CA LEU A 52 -4.57 -10.70 -1.07
C LEU A 52 -3.06 -10.90 -1.11
N SER A 53 -2.56 -12.04 -0.61
CA SER A 53 -1.13 -12.38 -0.66
C SER A 53 -0.62 -12.49 -2.09
N ASP A 54 -1.39 -13.12 -3.00
CA ASP A 54 -1.05 -13.22 -4.41
C ASP A 54 -0.96 -11.83 -5.07
N ILE A 55 -1.92 -10.93 -4.78
CA ILE A 55 -1.92 -9.55 -5.27
C ILE A 55 -0.69 -8.80 -4.76
N MET A 56 -0.44 -8.83 -3.45
CA MET A 56 0.66 -8.10 -2.82
C MET A 56 2.02 -8.60 -3.30
N SER A 57 2.25 -9.92 -3.27
CA SER A 57 3.53 -10.49 -3.71
C SER A 57 3.81 -10.17 -5.18
N SER A 58 2.80 -10.23 -6.05
CA SER A 58 2.91 -9.86 -7.46
C SER A 58 3.30 -8.40 -7.63
N ALA A 59 2.69 -7.48 -6.89
CA ALA A 59 3.03 -6.07 -6.91
C ALA A 59 4.47 -5.80 -6.50
N TRP A 60 4.97 -6.44 -5.45
CA TRP A 60 6.38 -6.31 -5.03
C TRP A 60 7.36 -6.90 -6.04
N ILE A 61 7.03 -8.05 -6.64
CA ILE A 61 7.85 -8.66 -7.70
C ILE A 61 7.91 -7.75 -8.93
N ASN A 62 6.76 -7.19 -9.35
CA ASN A 62 6.70 -6.25 -10.48
C ASN A 62 7.54 -5.02 -10.21
N PHE A 63 7.38 -4.42 -9.03
CA PHE A 63 8.17 -3.26 -8.62
C PHE A 63 9.67 -3.57 -8.60
N ALA A 64 10.08 -4.70 -8.05
CA ALA A 64 11.49 -5.10 -8.01
C ALA A 64 12.10 -5.28 -9.42
N LYS A 65 11.30 -5.74 -10.39
CA LYS A 65 11.75 -5.95 -11.77
C LYS A 65 11.78 -4.68 -12.62
N THR A 66 10.82 -3.79 -12.41
CA THR A 66 10.53 -2.70 -13.35
C THR A 66 10.51 -1.30 -12.71
N GLY A 67 10.44 -1.21 -11.39
CA GLY A 67 10.16 0.04 -10.67
C GLY A 67 8.68 0.44 -10.68
N ASN A 68 7.79 -0.43 -11.19
CA ASN A 68 6.35 -0.21 -11.26
C ASN A 68 5.62 -1.43 -10.66
N PRO A 69 4.75 -1.26 -9.63
CA PRO A 69 4.05 -2.37 -8.99
C PRO A 69 2.85 -2.90 -9.80
N ASN A 70 2.41 -2.16 -10.83
CA ASN A 70 1.23 -2.51 -11.61
C ASN A 70 1.38 -3.84 -12.36
N GLY A 71 0.26 -4.54 -12.55
CA GLY A 71 0.18 -5.82 -13.23
C GLY A 71 -1.22 -6.41 -13.14
N ASP A 72 -1.37 -7.63 -13.61
CA ASP A 72 -2.65 -8.33 -13.60
C ASP A 72 -3.18 -8.51 -12.16
N GLY A 73 -4.47 -8.24 -11.98
CA GLY A 73 -5.15 -8.46 -10.70
C GLY A 73 -4.99 -7.36 -9.65
N ILE A 74 -4.20 -6.30 -9.93
CA ILE A 74 -4.10 -5.14 -9.07
C ILE A 74 -4.79 -3.92 -9.73
N PRO A 75 -5.53 -3.09 -8.99
CA PRO A 75 -6.05 -1.81 -9.50
C PRO A 75 -4.91 -0.91 -9.98
N ASP A 76 -5.18 -0.02 -10.93
CA ASP A 76 -4.18 0.92 -11.42
C ASP A 76 -3.59 1.74 -10.27
N TRP A 77 -2.33 1.48 -9.95
CA TRP A 77 -1.60 2.10 -8.84
C TRP A 77 -0.79 3.28 -9.33
N GLU A 78 -1.34 4.47 -9.12
CA GLU A 78 -0.69 5.72 -9.50
C GLU A 78 0.51 6.01 -8.59
N PRO A 79 1.60 6.56 -9.13
CA PRO A 79 2.68 7.11 -8.30
C PRO A 79 2.16 8.21 -7.37
N TYR A 80 2.64 8.21 -6.15
CA TYR A 80 2.34 9.25 -5.18
C TYR A 80 2.96 10.59 -5.60
N THR A 81 2.16 11.63 -5.62
CA THR A 81 2.61 13.02 -5.72
C THR A 81 1.92 13.86 -4.65
N ARG A 82 2.42 15.07 -4.37
CA ARG A 82 1.73 15.99 -3.44
C ARG A 82 0.34 16.39 -3.91
N SER A 83 0.11 16.41 -5.21
CA SER A 83 -1.17 16.83 -5.78
C SER A 83 -2.22 15.72 -5.79
N ASN A 84 -1.82 14.46 -5.87
CA ASN A 84 -2.77 13.35 -5.90
C ASN A 84 -2.82 12.55 -4.59
N SER A 85 -1.71 12.52 -3.84
CA SER A 85 -1.56 11.75 -2.60
C SER A 85 -2.12 10.33 -2.72
N ALA A 86 -1.79 9.67 -3.84
CA ALA A 86 -2.30 8.34 -4.18
C ALA A 86 -1.78 7.28 -3.20
N VAL A 87 -2.68 6.48 -2.64
CA VAL A 87 -2.39 5.41 -1.67
C VAL A 87 -3.20 4.17 -2.03
N MET A 88 -2.53 3.05 -2.21
CA MET A 88 -3.17 1.75 -2.39
C MET A 88 -3.60 1.19 -1.03
N ILE A 89 -4.85 0.80 -0.91
CA ILE A 89 -5.38 0.13 0.28
C ILE A 89 -5.43 -1.37 0.01
N PHE A 90 -4.69 -2.13 0.81
CA PHE A 90 -4.73 -3.59 0.82
C PHE A 90 -5.63 -4.07 1.96
N ASP A 91 -6.83 -4.49 1.59
CA ASP A 91 -7.87 -5.02 2.46
C ASP A 91 -8.60 -6.18 1.74
N ASN A 92 -9.78 -6.60 2.21
CA ASN A 92 -10.63 -7.59 1.52
C ASN A 92 -10.84 -7.25 0.04
N GLU A 93 -11.01 -5.96 -0.25
CA GLU A 93 -10.91 -5.40 -1.59
C GLU A 93 -9.68 -4.49 -1.65
N THR A 94 -8.91 -4.63 -2.72
CA THR A 94 -7.76 -3.76 -2.98
C THR A 94 -8.21 -2.60 -3.86
N TYR A 95 -7.96 -1.36 -3.44
CA TYR A 95 -8.38 -0.16 -4.17
C TYR A 95 -7.45 1.03 -3.93
N LEU A 96 -7.41 1.94 -4.91
CA LEU A 96 -6.65 3.18 -4.81
C LEU A 96 -7.50 4.30 -4.21
N VAL A 97 -6.92 5.09 -3.31
CA VAL A 97 -7.51 6.31 -2.78
C VAL A 97 -6.57 7.49 -2.95
N HIS A 98 -7.15 8.68 -3.01
CA HIS A 98 -6.42 9.94 -3.02
C HIS A 98 -6.66 10.70 -1.72
N ASN A 99 -5.64 11.41 -1.24
CA ASN A 99 -5.73 12.22 -0.02
C ASN A 99 -6.14 11.44 1.24
N HIS A 100 -5.70 10.19 1.34
CA HIS A 100 -5.99 9.34 2.49
C HIS A 100 -5.59 10.03 3.80
N GLU A 101 -6.52 10.10 4.75
CA GLU A 101 -6.36 10.75 6.08
C GLU A 101 -5.97 12.24 6.05
N GLN A 102 -6.02 12.93 4.90
CA GLN A 102 -5.60 14.32 4.82
C GLN A 102 -6.42 15.23 5.74
N GLU A 103 -7.73 15.01 5.84
CA GLU A 103 -8.61 15.75 6.74
C GLU A 103 -8.22 15.54 8.21
N LEU A 104 -8.05 14.28 8.64
CA LEU A 104 -7.59 13.96 9.98
C LEU A 104 -6.23 14.58 10.28
N MET A 105 -5.30 14.49 9.35
CA MET A 105 -3.96 15.07 9.51
C MET A 105 -3.99 16.59 9.56
N SER A 106 -4.90 17.24 8.84
CA SER A 106 -5.07 18.69 8.91
C SER A 106 -5.58 19.18 10.28
N LEU A 107 -6.38 18.34 10.95
CA LEU A 107 -6.85 18.61 12.31
C LEU A 107 -5.77 18.38 13.36
N LEU A 108 -5.02 17.28 13.23
CA LEU A 108 -3.98 16.89 14.19
C LEU A 108 -2.69 17.69 14.07
N ALA A 109 -2.38 18.17 12.88
CA ALA A 109 -1.15 18.91 12.59
C ALA A 109 -1.40 20.10 11.65
N PRO A 110 -2.22 21.10 12.06
CA PRO A 110 -2.67 22.19 11.19
C PRO A 110 -1.55 23.10 10.67
N ASN A 111 -0.41 23.12 11.34
CA ASN A 111 0.77 23.91 10.92
C ASN A 111 1.74 23.12 10.03
N TYR A 112 1.39 21.89 9.70
CA TYR A 112 2.22 21.01 8.90
C TYR A 112 1.92 21.21 7.42
N LYS A 113 2.92 21.59 6.61
CA LYS A 113 2.78 21.64 5.14
C LYS A 113 3.04 20.24 4.57
N TYR A 114 1.99 19.66 4.02
CA TYR A 114 1.98 18.37 3.31
C TYR A 114 2.54 18.51 1.90
#